data_1469a070e78de01cdbdfc227710000ea
#
_entry.id   1469a070e78de01cdbdfc227710000ea
#
_cell.length_a   1.000
_cell.length_b   1.000
_cell.length_c   1.000
_cell.angle_alpha   90.00
_cell.angle_beta   90.00
_cell.angle_gamma   90.00
#
_symmetry.space_group_name_H-M   'P 1'
#
loop_
_entity.id
_entity.type
_entity.pdbx_description
1 polymer ?
#
loop_
_entity_poly.entity_id
_entity_poly.type
_entity_poly.pdbx_seq_one_letter_code
_entity_poly.pdbx_strand_id
1 'polypeptide(L)'
;MTTAEPDLAEHVAARDAWARSARGPLALVTAQVVDRPQPVWPVPGRWAPATGGLSVTAAAAEGVVVDGVPVDGTVLVAGDTAVVPSVAGFPDGRAGTVQGTTLRVWDPASDAIARFARIDRFAPRQEGWVTAGRYEPWAGPEAPGHLTDAAGDPLPVAGTIETTVDGTTVRMTAVRSAPFHGRSRLQLIVQDATSALAEDAPGSSYSMGRFLYLDEPDGPADVVLDWERLVLPPCAFSYQFACPVPPEENRLPVAITAGERHPVDADGAVLH
;
A
#
# COMPACT_ATOMS: atom_id res chain seq x y z
N MET A 1 10.38 -23.83 9.17
CA MET A 1 10.79 -23.90 7.75
C MET A 1 10.82 -22.47 7.25
N THR A 2 11.99 -21.93 6.95
CA THR A 2 12.14 -20.61 6.34
C THR A 2 11.65 -20.75 4.90
N THR A 3 10.50 -20.18 4.58
CA THR A 3 10.09 -20.02 3.18
C THR A 3 11.13 -19.10 2.55
N ALA A 4 11.90 -19.61 1.57
CA ALA A 4 12.80 -18.76 0.80
C ALA A 4 11.99 -17.59 0.21
N GLU A 5 12.54 -16.39 0.23
CA GLU A 5 11.93 -15.30 -0.51
C GLU A 5 11.80 -15.68 -1.99
N PRO A 6 10.66 -15.33 -2.65
CA PRO A 6 10.49 -15.59 -4.07
C PRO A 6 11.64 -14.96 -4.85
N ASP A 7 12.03 -15.56 -5.97
CA ASP A 7 13.01 -14.92 -6.84
C ASP A 7 12.47 -13.57 -7.37
N LEU A 8 13.34 -12.74 -7.94
CA LEU A 8 12.95 -11.41 -8.39
C LEU A 8 11.89 -11.47 -9.50
N ALA A 9 11.94 -12.46 -10.40
CA ALA A 9 10.97 -12.58 -11.49
C ALA A 9 9.58 -12.96 -10.95
N GLU A 10 9.52 -13.90 -10.00
CA GLU A 10 8.28 -14.25 -9.29
C GLU A 10 7.72 -13.06 -8.52
N HIS A 11 8.59 -12.30 -7.84
CA HIS A 11 8.20 -11.07 -7.14
C HIS A 11 7.56 -10.06 -8.10
N VAL A 12 8.20 -9.79 -9.25
CA VAL A 12 7.69 -8.86 -10.28
C VAL A 12 6.32 -9.30 -10.80
N ALA A 13 6.19 -10.59 -11.16
CA ALA A 13 4.91 -11.14 -11.66
C ALA A 13 3.80 -11.04 -10.61
N ALA A 14 4.11 -11.30 -9.33
CA ALA A 14 3.17 -11.18 -8.23
C ALA A 14 2.71 -9.72 -8.02
N ARG A 15 3.60 -8.74 -8.21
CA ARG A 15 3.28 -7.32 -8.09
C ARG A 15 2.32 -6.86 -9.19
N ASP A 16 2.56 -7.24 -10.46
CA ASP A 16 1.65 -6.93 -11.56
C ASP A 16 0.27 -7.58 -11.36
N ALA A 17 0.24 -8.83 -10.91
CA ALA A 17 -1.00 -9.54 -10.59
C ALA A 17 -1.77 -8.88 -9.43
N TRP A 18 -1.06 -8.46 -8.38
CA TRP A 18 -1.63 -7.71 -7.25
C TRP A 18 -2.25 -6.39 -7.72
N ALA A 19 -1.55 -5.62 -8.57
CA ALA A 19 -2.04 -4.34 -9.05
C ALA A 19 -3.40 -4.45 -9.77
N ARG A 20 -3.61 -5.53 -10.56
CA ARG A 20 -4.84 -5.81 -11.33
C ARG A 20 -5.90 -6.61 -10.59
N SER A 21 -5.61 -7.09 -9.39
CA SER A 21 -6.58 -7.96 -8.70
C SER A 21 -7.88 -7.21 -8.41
N ALA A 22 -8.97 -7.93 -8.23
CA ALA A 22 -10.31 -7.36 -8.03
C ALA A 22 -10.41 -6.43 -6.81
N ARG A 23 -9.47 -6.54 -5.88
CA ARG A 23 -9.26 -5.64 -4.74
C ARG A 23 -7.83 -5.12 -4.68
N GLY A 24 -7.16 -5.07 -5.82
CA GLY A 24 -5.87 -4.44 -6.00
C GLY A 24 -5.98 -2.92 -6.11
N PRO A 25 -4.85 -2.21 -6.05
CA PRO A 25 -4.88 -0.75 -5.97
C PRO A 25 -5.50 -0.08 -7.20
N LEU A 26 -5.42 -0.68 -8.39
CA LEU A 26 -6.08 -0.15 -9.59
C LEU A 26 -7.61 -0.32 -9.58
N ALA A 27 -8.13 -1.23 -8.75
CA ALA A 27 -9.57 -1.43 -8.60
C ALA A 27 -10.21 -0.43 -7.62
N LEU A 28 -9.44 0.27 -6.78
CA LEU A 28 -10.00 1.19 -5.80
C LEU A 28 -10.43 2.50 -6.46
N VAL A 29 -11.75 2.66 -6.63
CA VAL A 29 -12.35 3.82 -7.30
C VAL A 29 -12.89 4.86 -6.32
N THR A 30 -13.14 4.47 -5.08
CA THR A 30 -13.61 5.39 -4.03
C THR A 30 -13.14 4.90 -2.65
N ALA A 31 -12.67 5.85 -1.83
CA ALA A 31 -12.49 5.69 -0.39
C ALA A 31 -13.15 6.89 0.29
N GLN A 32 -14.36 6.70 0.82
CA GLN A 32 -15.14 7.78 1.42
C GLN A 32 -15.36 7.54 2.91
N VAL A 33 -15.00 8.51 3.73
CA VAL A 33 -15.32 8.53 5.16
C VAL A 33 -16.82 8.71 5.32
N VAL A 34 -17.43 7.85 6.13
CA VAL A 34 -18.85 7.86 6.48
C VAL A 34 -18.96 8.23 7.96
N ASP A 35 -19.13 9.51 8.25
CA ASP A 35 -19.27 10.08 9.60
C ASP A 35 -20.72 10.28 10.06
N ARG A 36 -21.67 10.20 9.11
CA ARG A 36 -23.12 10.35 9.31
C ARG A 36 -23.87 9.58 8.22
N PRO A 37 -25.19 9.37 8.36
CA PRO A 37 -25.99 8.75 7.32
C PRO A 37 -25.93 9.51 6.00
N GLN A 38 -25.32 8.93 4.95
CA GLN A 38 -25.09 9.57 3.64
C GLN A 38 -25.05 8.54 2.49
N PRO A 39 -25.31 8.95 1.24
CA PRO A 39 -24.97 8.14 0.08
C PRO A 39 -23.46 8.11 -0.10
N VAL A 40 -22.94 7.04 -0.71
CA VAL A 40 -21.54 6.93 -1.15
C VAL A 40 -21.50 6.69 -2.65
N TRP A 41 -20.91 7.60 -3.39
CA TRP A 41 -20.75 7.42 -4.83
C TRP A 41 -19.65 6.36 -5.10
N PRO A 42 -19.78 5.46 -6.07
CA PRO A 42 -20.90 5.32 -7.03
C PRO A 42 -21.84 4.15 -6.69
N VAL A 43 -21.99 3.79 -5.43
CA VAL A 43 -22.73 2.61 -5.02
C VAL A 43 -24.11 2.94 -4.44
N PRO A 44 -25.10 2.02 -4.58
CA PRO A 44 -26.43 2.22 -4.01
C PRO A 44 -26.45 2.11 -2.48
N GLY A 45 -27.60 2.48 -1.91
CA GLY A 45 -27.87 2.43 -0.48
C GLY A 45 -27.44 3.69 0.28
N ARG A 46 -27.90 3.78 1.51
CA ARG A 46 -27.54 4.83 2.45
C ARG A 46 -26.64 4.24 3.54
N TRP A 47 -25.46 4.78 3.66
CA TRP A 47 -24.42 4.29 4.55
C TRP A 47 -24.36 5.14 5.82
N ALA A 48 -24.13 4.53 6.97
CA ALA A 48 -23.99 5.23 8.25
C ALA A 48 -22.96 4.52 9.15
N PRO A 49 -22.34 5.27 10.09
CA PRO A 49 -21.49 4.67 11.12
C PRO A 49 -22.25 3.64 11.94
N ALA A 50 -21.59 2.51 12.25
CA ALA A 50 -22.11 1.48 13.14
C ALA A 50 -21.00 0.86 13.98
N THR A 51 -21.34 0.32 15.16
CA THR A 51 -20.35 -0.38 15.98
C THR A 51 -19.80 -1.59 15.21
N GLY A 52 -18.49 -1.62 15.04
CA GLY A 52 -17.79 -2.70 14.33
C GLY A 52 -17.76 -2.54 12.80
N GLY A 53 -18.14 -1.37 12.25
CA GLY A 53 -18.07 -1.11 10.83
C GLY A 53 -19.03 -0.01 10.36
N LEU A 54 -19.68 -0.23 9.23
CA LEU A 54 -20.74 0.64 8.70
C LEU A 54 -22.05 -0.13 8.56
N SER A 55 -23.18 0.54 8.66
CA SER A 55 -24.46 -0.03 8.25
C SER A 55 -24.82 0.47 6.85
N VAL A 56 -25.45 -0.39 6.06
CA VAL A 56 -26.09 -0.02 4.80
C VAL A 56 -27.59 -0.22 4.90
N THR A 57 -28.35 0.79 4.51
CA THR A 57 -29.80 0.71 4.34
C THR A 57 -30.11 0.75 2.86
N ALA A 58 -30.77 -0.30 2.35
CA ALA A 58 -31.14 -0.41 0.94
C ALA A 58 -32.47 -1.16 0.81
N ALA A 59 -33.24 -0.85 -0.24
CA ALA A 59 -34.38 -1.67 -0.65
C ALA A 59 -33.88 -2.85 -1.49
N ALA A 60 -34.60 -3.96 -1.49
CA ALA A 60 -34.28 -5.15 -2.30
C ALA A 60 -34.05 -4.82 -3.78
N ALA A 61 -34.79 -3.85 -4.32
CA ALA A 61 -34.68 -3.40 -5.73
C ALA A 61 -33.34 -2.69 -6.04
N GLU A 62 -32.58 -2.20 -5.03
CA GLU A 62 -31.27 -1.58 -5.21
C GLU A 62 -30.17 -2.62 -5.43
N GLY A 63 -30.47 -3.91 -5.18
CA GLY A 63 -29.58 -5.03 -5.48
C GLY A 63 -28.30 -5.11 -4.66
N VAL A 64 -28.26 -4.45 -3.50
CA VAL A 64 -27.13 -4.57 -2.55
C VAL A 64 -27.15 -5.96 -1.92
N VAL A 65 -25.99 -6.60 -1.82
CA VAL A 65 -25.81 -7.85 -1.08
C VAL A 65 -24.68 -7.66 -0.04
N VAL A 66 -24.78 -8.29 1.11
CA VAL A 66 -23.72 -8.32 2.12
C VAL A 66 -23.41 -9.79 2.43
N ASP A 67 -22.16 -10.20 2.21
CA ASP A 67 -21.70 -11.59 2.37
C ASP A 67 -22.58 -12.60 1.61
N GLY A 68 -23.03 -12.21 0.40
CA GLY A 68 -23.89 -13.00 -0.47
C GLY A 68 -25.38 -12.98 -0.10
N VAL A 69 -25.80 -12.25 0.93
CA VAL A 69 -27.21 -12.13 1.35
C VAL A 69 -27.79 -10.82 0.84
N PRO A 70 -28.92 -10.84 0.08
CA PRO A 70 -29.60 -9.62 -0.35
C PRO A 70 -30.06 -8.74 0.82
N VAL A 71 -29.87 -7.44 0.67
CA VAL A 71 -30.29 -6.44 1.65
C VAL A 71 -31.69 -5.93 1.31
N ASP A 72 -32.60 -5.98 2.32
CA ASP A 72 -33.89 -5.29 2.30
C ASP A 72 -34.10 -4.69 3.70
N GLY A 73 -33.79 -3.42 3.86
CA GLY A 73 -33.71 -2.76 5.17
C GLY A 73 -32.28 -2.38 5.54
N THR A 74 -31.89 -2.54 6.81
CA THR A 74 -30.57 -2.11 7.32
C THR A 74 -29.75 -3.31 7.78
N VAL A 75 -28.52 -3.43 7.29
CA VAL A 75 -27.56 -4.52 7.60
C VAL A 75 -26.21 -3.94 7.97
N LEU A 76 -25.51 -4.57 8.92
CA LEU A 76 -24.13 -4.25 9.27
C LEU A 76 -23.18 -4.82 8.20
N VAL A 77 -22.24 -3.98 7.74
CA VAL A 77 -21.07 -4.36 6.98
C VAL A 77 -19.86 -4.29 7.92
N ALA A 78 -19.44 -5.43 8.43
CA ALA A 78 -18.37 -5.52 9.42
C ALA A 78 -17.04 -5.03 8.84
N GLY A 79 -16.32 -4.20 9.60
CA GLY A 79 -15.06 -3.59 9.19
C GLY A 79 -13.85 -4.51 9.36
N ASP A 80 -12.70 -3.98 9.01
CA ASP A 80 -11.40 -4.66 9.01
C ASP A 80 -10.89 -5.13 10.38
N THR A 81 -11.46 -4.60 11.48
CA THR A 81 -11.17 -5.06 12.85
C THR A 81 -11.98 -6.30 13.27
N ALA A 82 -12.97 -6.72 12.48
CA ALA A 82 -13.74 -7.93 12.74
C ALA A 82 -12.90 -9.19 12.47
N VAL A 83 -13.22 -10.28 13.17
CA VAL A 83 -12.59 -11.61 12.93
C VAL A 83 -12.77 -12.03 11.47
N VAL A 84 -13.95 -11.75 10.90
CA VAL A 84 -14.25 -11.92 9.48
C VAL A 84 -14.88 -10.61 8.98
N PRO A 85 -14.13 -9.77 8.25
CA PRO A 85 -14.68 -8.57 7.63
C PRO A 85 -15.72 -8.92 6.55
N SER A 86 -16.78 -8.12 6.48
CA SER A 86 -17.82 -8.28 5.46
C SER A 86 -17.42 -7.71 4.09
N VAL A 87 -18.04 -8.25 3.06
CA VAL A 87 -17.96 -7.70 1.70
C VAL A 87 -19.38 -7.37 1.21
N ALA A 88 -19.61 -6.09 0.89
CA ALA A 88 -20.79 -5.67 0.17
C ALA A 88 -20.57 -5.87 -1.33
N GLY A 89 -21.58 -6.43 -2.02
CA GLY A 89 -21.61 -6.56 -3.48
C GLY A 89 -22.68 -5.65 -4.08
N PHE A 90 -22.44 -5.15 -5.29
CA PHE A 90 -23.33 -4.24 -5.98
C PHE A 90 -23.73 -4.79 -7.36
N PRO A 91 -24.89 -4.34 -7.94
CA PRO A 91 -25.45 -4.90 -9.18
C PRO A 91 -24.50 -4.81 -10.39
N ASP A 92 -23.60 -3.84 -10.39
CA ASP A 92 -22.66 -3.57 -11.48
C ASP A 92 -21.32 -4.34 -11.33
N GLY A 93 -21.24 -5.27 -10.37
CA GLY A 93 -20.05 -6.09 -10.13
C GLY A 93 -18.99 -5.44 -9.22
N ARG A 94 -19.22 -4.23 -8.75
CA ARG A 94 -18.37 -3.58 -7.75
C ARG A 94 -18.50 -4.27 -6.39
N ALA A 95 -17.48 -4.09 -5.56
CA ALA A 95 -17.49 -4.57 -4.18
C ALA A 95 -17.19 -3.41 -3.21
N GLY A 96 -17.73 -3.51 -1.99
CA GLY A 96 -17.49 -2.58 -0.90
C GLY A 96 -16.83 -3.29 0.29
N THR A 97 -15.78 -2.68 0.86
CA THR A 97 -15.18 -3.10 2.13
C THR A 97 -15.06 -1.92 3.06
N VAL A 98 -15.05 -2.18 4.37
CA VAL A 98 -15.00 -1.13 5.40
C VAL A 98 -13.66 -1.18 6.10
N GLN A 99 -12.98 -0.04 6.18
CA GLN A 99 -11.79 0.16 7.01
C GLN A 99 -12.04 1.32 7.98
N GLY A 100 -12.08 1.01 9.27
CA GLY A 100 -12.53 1.98 10.26
C GLY A 100 -13.93 2.51 9.91
N THR A 101 -14.05 3.81 9.62
CA THR A 101 -15.27 4.48 9.14
C THR A 101 -15.26 4.76 7.63
N THR A 102 -14.30 4.24 6.90
CA THR A 102 -14.16 4.47 5.45
C THR A 102 -14.76 3.32 4.67
N LEU A 103 -15.72 3.62 3.79
CA LEU A 103 -16.17 2.68 2.75
C LEU A 103 -15.20 2.77 1.57
N ARG A 104 -14.58 1.63 1.23
CA ARG A 104 -13.75 1.45 0.04
C ARG A 104 -14.56 0.72 -1.02
N VAL A 105 -14.65 1.31 -2.21
CA VAL A 105 -15.35 0.73 -3.36
C VAL A 105 -14.34 0.27 -4.39
N TRP A 106 -14.42 -1.00 -4.74
CA TRP A 106 -13.55 -1.69 -5.67
C TRP A 106 -14.30 -2.01 -6.96
N ASP A 107 -13.75 -1.59 -8.08
CA ASP A 107 -14.28 -1.87 -9.42
C ASP A 107 -13.26 -2.72 -10.20
N PRO A 108 -13.52 -4.04 -10.36
CA PRO A 108 -12.62 -4.91 -11.12
C PRO A 108 -12.57 -4.61 -12.61
N ALA A 109 -13.48 -3.76 -13.11
CA ALA A 109 -13.53 -3.28 -14.48
C ALA A 109 -13.17 -1.79 -14.59
N SER A 110 -12.42 -1.23 -13.63
CA SER A 110 -12.02 0.18 -13.64
C SER A 110 -11.19 0.53 -14.89
N ASP A 111 -11.31 1.78 -15.34
CA ASP A 111 -10.51 2.30 -16.45
C ASP A 111 -8.99 2.18 -16.17
N ALA A 112 -8.58 2.28 -14.90
CA ALA A 112 -7.19 2.12 -14.50
C ALA A 112 -6.68 0.70 -14.78
N ILE A 113 -7.48 -0.34 -14.45
CA ILE A 113 -7.15 -1.74 -14.79
C ILE A 113 -7.10 -1.93 -16.31
N ALA A 114 -8.07 -1.36 -17.04
CA ALA A 114 -8.15 -1.52 -18.50
C ALA A 114 -6.94 -0.89 -19.22
N ARG A 115 -6.42 0.22 -18.71
CA ARG A 115 -5.26 0.92 -19.29
C ARG A 115 -3.93 0.34 -18.85
N PHE A 116 -3.85 -0.28 -17.66
CA PHE A 116 -2.61 -0.74 -17.07
C PHE A 116 -1.95 -1.87 -17.89
N ALA A 117 -0.70 -1.68 -18.29
CA ALA A 117 0.10 -2.71 -18.92
C ALA A 117 1.03 -3.44 -17.94
N ARG A 118 1.79 -2.68 -17.16
CA ARG A 118 2.77 -3.21 -16.18
C ARG A 118 3.17 -2.16 -15.17
N ILE A 119 3.85 -2.61 -14.12
CA ILE A 119 4.67 -1.73 -13.30
C ILE A 119 6.02 -1.57 -13.99
N ASP A 120 6.37 -0.34 -14.40
CA ASP A 120 7.69 -0.06 -14.95
C ASP A 120 8.76 -0.14 -13.87
N ARG A 121 9.97 -0.59 -14.26
CA ARG A 121 11.08 -0.85 -13.33
C ARG A 121 12.37 -0.33 -13.92
N PHE A 122 13.31 -0.01 -13.03
CA PHE A 122 14.70 0.17 -13.47
C PHE A 122 15.25 -1.15 -14.02
N ALA A 123 16.14 -1.04 -15.01
CA ALA A 123 16.83 -2.22 -15.51
C ALA A 123 17.68 -2.84 -14.39
N PRO A 124 17.54 -4.15 -14.12
CA PRO A 124 18.34 -4.80 -13.10
C PRO A 124 19.83 -4.63 -13.37
N ARG A 125 20.60 -4.31 -12.34
CA ARG A 125 22.07 -4.30 -12.42
C ARG A 125 22.60 -5.63 -11.86
N GLN A 126 23.69 -6.11 -12.44
CA GLN A 126 24.34 -7.35 -11.97
C GLN A 126 25.00 -7.20 -10.59
N GLU A 127 25.35 -5.98 -10.18
CA GLU A 127 25.98 -5.69 -8.88
C GLU A 127 25.51 -4.33 -8.33
N GLY A 128 25.48 -4.21 -7.01
CA GLY A 128 25.40 -2.91 -6.32
C GLY A 128 24.09 -2.54 -5.66
N TRP A 129 22.99 -3.29 -5.92
CA TRP A 129 21.71 -2.98 -5.30
C TRP A 129 21.30 -3.92 -4.16
N VAL A 130 22.26 -4.69 -3.62
CA VAL A 130 22.12 -5.43 -2.37
C VAL A 130 23.15 -4.91 -1.39
N THR A 131 22.71 -4.33 -0.28
CA THR A 131 23.59 -3.73 0.73
C THR A 131 23.42 -4.39 2.08
N ALA A 132 24.50 -4.50 2.85
CA ALA A 132 24.42 -4.84 4.26
C ALA A 132 23.98 -3.61 5.06
N GLY A 133 23.18 -3.83 6.09
CA GLY A 133 22.76 -2.79 7.03
C GLY A 133 22.72 -3.31 8.44
N ARG A 134 22.57 -2.38 9.38
CA ARG A 134 22.43 -2.69 10.81
C ARG A 134 21.09 -2.17 11.30
N TYR A 135 20.25 -3.10 11.76
CA TYR A 135 18.99 -2.77 12.44
C TYR A 135 19.22 -2.60 13.94
N GLU A 136 18.74 -1.50 14.48
CA GLU A 136 18.66 -1.22 15.90
C GLU A 136 17.20 -0.95 16.29
N PRO A 137 16.59 -1.84 17.09
CA PRO A 137 15.20 -1.66 17.52
C PRO A 137 15.10 -0.44 18.44
N TRP A 138 13.94 0.21 18.39
CA TRP A 138 13.66 1.29 19.33
C TRP A 138 13.49 0.74 20.75
N ALA A 139 14.32 1.17 21.66
CA ALA A 139 14.34 0.65 23.04
C ALA A 139 13.90 1.67 24.10
N GLY A 140 13.51 2.89 23.70
CA GLY A 140 13.14 3.95 24.63
C GLY A 140 11.66 4.01 24.98
N PRO A 141 11.28 4.59 26.13
CA PRO A 141 9.89 4.85 26.47
C PRO A 141 9.25 5.93 25.58
N GLU A 142 10.05 6.73 24.91
CA GLU A 142 9.62 7.74 23.96
C GLU A 142 9.97 7.25 22.55
N ALA A 143 9.03 6.63 21.88
CA ALA A 143 9.16 6.46 20.42
C ALA A 143 9.33 7.86 19.80
N PRO A 144 10.29 8.07 18.89
CA PRO A 144 10.38 9.33 18.16
C PRO A 144 9.02 9.58 17.53
N GLY A 145 8.55 10.82 17.66
CA GLY A 145 7.20 11.29 17.37
C GLY A 145 6.50 10.49 16.29
N HIS A 146 5.25 10.21 16.49
CA HIS A 146 4.46 9.36 15.61
C HIS A 146 4.61 9.78 14.16
N LEU A 147 5.20 8.89 13.34
CA LEU A 147 4.99 8.98 11.91
C LEU A 147 3.51 8.70 11.66
N THR A 148 2.92 9.44 10.77
CA THR A 148 1.51 9.24 10.38
C THR A 148 1.45 8.98 8.88
N ASP A 149 0.40 8.28 8.47
CA ASP A 149 0.03 8.25 7.05
C ASP A 149 -0.64 9.58 6.62
N ALA A 150 -1.05 9.69 5.37
CA ALA A 150 -1.69 10.89 4.85
C ALA A 150 -3.11 11.13 5.42
N ALA A 151 -3.72 10.16 6.09
CA ALA A 151 -4.97 10.31 6.83
C ALA A 151 -4.76 10.77 8.28
N GLY A 152 -3.50 10.78 8.76
CA GLY A 152 -3.13 11.13 10.13
C GLY A 152 -3.12 9.93 11.08
N ASP A 153 -3.28 8.71 10.58
CA ASP A 153 -3.20 7.51 11.39
C ASP A 153 -1.74 7.22 11.81
N PRO A 154 -1.48 6.88 13.08
CA PRO A 154 -0.14 6.67 13.58
C PRO A 154 0.50 5.41 12.99
N LEU A 155 1.79 5.53 12.63
CA LEU A 155 2.62 4.42 12.19
C LEU A 155 3.53 3.97 13.32
N PRO A 156 3.54 2.69 13.71
CA PRO A 156 4.37 2.20 14.81
C PRO A 156 5.84 2.14 14.39
N VAL A 157 6.66 3.05 14.91
CA VAL A 157 8.10 3.04 14.71
C VAL A 157 8.70 1.80 15.38
N ALA A 158 9.47 1.02 14.61
CA ALA A 158 10.13 -0.20 15.06
C ALA A 158 11.58 0.05 15.50
N GLY A 159 12.30 0.90 14.79
CA GLY A 159 13.71 1.16 15.02
C GLY A 159 14.34 1.92 13.86
N THR A 160 15.65 1.81 13.75
CA THR A 160 16.42 2.41 12.65
C THR A 160 17.24 1.37 11.91
N ILE A 161 17.49 1.61 10.63
CA ILE A 161 18.42 0.82 9.83
C ILE A 161 19.51 1.77 9.27
N GLU A 162 20.76 1.45 9.57
CA GLU A 162 21.91 2.13 8.98
C GLU A 162 22.53 1.26 7.89
N THR A 163 22.83 1.85 6.74
CA THR A 163 23.43 1.15 5.59
C THR A 163 24.23 2.14 4.74
N THR A 164 25.03 1.62 3.82
CA THR A 164 25.74 2.43 2.82
C THR A 164 25.20 2.11 1.44
N VAL A 165 24.68 3.11 0.75
CA VAL A 165 24.14 3.02 -0.60
C VAL A 165 24.90 3.98 -1.51
N ASP A 166 25.48 3.46 -2.58
CA ASP A 166 26.30 4.24 -3.53
C ASP A 166 27.36 5.12 -2.85
N GLY A 167 28.07 4.53 -1.86
CA GLY A 167 29.11 5.19 -1.08
C GLY A 167 28.62 6.19 0.00
N THR A 168 27.32 6.40 0.12
CA THR A 168 26.72 7.30 1.12
C THR A 168 26.11 6.49 2.26
N THR A 169 26.58 6.73 3.50
CA THR A 169 25.96 6.13 4.69
C THR A 169 24.70 6.89 5.04
N VAL A 170 23.60 6.15 5.17
CA VAL A 170 22.27 6.65 5.51
C VAL A 170 21.71 5.89 6.70
N ARG A 171 20.95 6.59 7.53
CA ARG A 171 20.23 6.00 8.67
C ARG A 171 18.76 6.31 8.54
N MET A 172 17.96 5.27 8.39
CA MET A 172 16.53 5.38 8.08
C MET A 172 15.69 4.90 9.25
N THR A 173 14.55 5.54 9.46
CA THR A 173 13.50 5.06 10.36
C THR A 173 12.72 3.92 9.70
N ALA A 174 12.59 2.80 10.42
CA ALA A 174 11.77 1.65 10.05
C ALA A 174 10.47 1.64 10.87
N VAL A 175 9.33 1.40 10.22
CA VAL A 175 8.04 1.21 10.86
C VAL A 175 7.60 -0.25 10.78
N ARG A 176 6.71 -0.70 11.69
CA ARG A 176 6.07 -2.02 11.56
C ARG A 176 4.95 -1.95 10.54
N SER A 177 4.98 -2.83 9.57
CA SER A 177 3.86 -3.05 8.66
C SER A 177 2.96 -4.19 9.14
N ALA A 178 1.83 -4.38 8.45
CA ALA A 178 0.99 -5.54 8.68
C ALA A 178 1.80 -6.84 8.53
N PRO A 179 1.57 -7.85 9.38
CA PRO A 179 2.24 -9.14 9.28
C PRO A 179 2.02 -9.78 7.91
N PHE A 180 3.05 -10.45 7.40
CA PHE A 180 2.97 -11.20 6.15
C PHE A 180 3.31 -12.66 6.43
N HIS A 181 2.41 -13.57 6.05
CA HIS A 181 2.51 -15.00 6.40
C HIS A 181 2.80 -15.27 7.88
N GLY A 182 2.19 -14.47 8.78
CA GLY A 182 2.35 -14.61 10.22
C GLY A 182 3.68 -14.07 10.78
N ARG A 183 4.50 -13.40 9.97
CA ARG A 183 5.75 -12.78 10.39
C ARG A 183 5.61 -11.28 10.52
N SER A 184 6.19 -10.71 11.58
CA SER A 184 6.35 -9.27 11.70
C SER A 184 7.28 -8.73 10.62
N ARG A 185 6.94 -7.58 10.05
CA ARG A 185 7.72 -6.96 8.99
C ARG A 185 8.06 -5.52 9.30
N LEU A 186 9.27 -5.15 8.96
CA LEU A 186 9.70 -3.77 8.86
C LEU A 186 9.34 -3.23 7.48
N GLN A 187 8.96 -1.96 7.44
CA GLN A 187 8.77 -1.18 6.23
C GLN A 187 9.66 0.06 6.29
N LEU A 188 10.50 0.23 5.31
CA LEU A 188 11.18 1.48 5.01
C LEU A 188 10.36 2.24 3.96
N ILE A 189 9.99 3.48 4.29
CA ILE A 189 9.31 4.41 3.39
C ILE A 189 10.41 5.32 2.87
N VAL A 190 10.85 5.13 1.63
CA VAL A 190 12.07 5.75 1.09
C VAL A 190 11.72 6.69 -0.06
N GLN A 191 12.21 7.92 0.03
CA GLN A 191 12.28 8.87 -1.08
C GLN A 191 13.75 9.08 -1.42
N ASP A 192 14.13 8.93 -2.68
CA ASP A 192 15.51 9.07 -3.14
C ASP A 192 15.60 10.10 -4.27
N ALA A 193 16.80 10.38 -4.77
CA ALA A 193 16.99 11.41 -5.79
C ALA A 193 16.23 11.13 -7.10
N THR A 194 15.84 9.88 -7.40
CA THR A 194 15.00 9.57 -8.58
C THR A 194 13.56 10.07 -8.41
N SER A 195 13.06 10.13 -7.17
CA SER A 195 11.73 10.63 -6.83
C SER A 195 11.60 12.16 -6.89
N ALA A 196 12.74 12.87 -6.92
CA ALA A 196 12.77 14.33 -7.04
C ALA A 196 12.74 14.82 -8.51
N LEU A 197 12.88 13.91 -9.47
CA LEU A 197 12.80 14.23 -10.90
C LEU A 197 11.34 14.45 -11.32
N ALA A 198 11.13 15.20 -12.41
CA ALA A 198 9.82 15.28 -13.04
C ALA A 198 9.36 13.87 -13.45
N GLU A 199 8.07 13.57 -13.33
CA GLU A 199 7.51 12.23 -13.49
C GLU A 199 7.80 11.61 -14.87
N ASP A 200 7.79 12.45 -15.91
CA ASP A 200 8.11 12.10 -17.30
C ASP A 200 9.62 12.11 -17.62
N ALA A 201 10.46 12.51 -16.67
CA ALA A 201 11.89 12.57 -16.88
C ALA A 201 12.52 11.16 -16.95
N PRO A 202 13.48 10.94 -17.86
CA PRO A 202 14.24 9.70 -17.87
C PRO A 202 14.89 9.42 -16.50
N GLY A 203 14.66 8.22 -15.96
CA GLY A 203 15.22 7.82 -14.66
C GLY A 203 14.45 8.30 -13.45
N SER A 204 13.26 8.90 -13.62
CA SER A 204 12.36 9.22 -12.54
C SER A 204 11.76 7.98 -11.88
N SER A 205 11.34 8.09 -10.63
CA SER A 205 10.44 7.18 -9.95
C SER A 205 9.34 7.96 -9.24
N TYR A 206 8.34 7.27 -8.70
CA TYR A 206 7.18 7.88 -8.06
C TYR A 206 7.58 8.92 -7.00
N SER A 207 7.05 10.13 -7.12
CA SER A 207 7.47 11.31 -6.35
C SER A 207 7.26 11.17 -4.83
N MET A 208 6.25 10.40 -4.38
CA MET A 208 6.00 10.14 -2.96
C MET A 208 6.88 9.05 -2.37
N GLY A 209 7.84 8.50 -3.14
CA GLY A 209 8.76 7.47 -2.70
C GLY A 209 8.24 6.05 -2.89
N ARG A 210 9.01 5.11 -2.37
CA ARG A 210 8.82 3.66 -2.55
C ARG A 210 9.00 2.94 -1.22
N PHE A 211 8.52 1.70 -1.12
CA PHE A 211 8.60 0.91 0.09
C PHE A 211 9.56 -0.25 -0.07
N LEU A 212 10.41 -0.46 0.94
CA LEU A 212 11.20 -1.68 1.09
C LEU A 212 10.72 -2.42 2.33
N TYR A 213 10.46 -3.72 2.18
CA TYR A 213 10.02 -4.58 3.27
C TYR A 213 11.10 -5.59 3.65
N LEU A 214 11.26 -5.79 4.96
CA LEU A 214 12.17 -6.80 5.54
C LEU A 214 11.44 -7.57 6.63
N ASP A 215 11.82 -8.81 6.91
CA ASP A 215 11.41 -9.50 8.13
C ASP A 215 11.95 -8.74 9.35
N GLU A 216 11.13 -8.54 10.39
CA GLU A 216 11.56 -7.87 11.63
C GLU A 216 12.42 -8.83 12.46
N PRO A 217 13.69 -8.49 12.76
CA PRO A 217 14.53 -9.28 13.66
C PRO A 217 14.03 -9.19 15.11
N ASP A 218 14.32 -10.22 15.94
CA ASP A 218 13.96 -10.24 17.36
C ASP A 218 14.74 -9.21 18.21
N GLY A 219 15.75 -8.56 17.67
CA GLY A 219 16.60 -7.58 18.35
C GLY A 219 17.60 -6.92 17.40
N PRO A 220 18.64 -6.24 17.92
CA PRO A 220 19.70 -5.66 17.08
C PRO A 220 20.33 -6.72 16.18
N ALA A 221 20.34 -6.48 14.86
CA ALA A 221 20.80 -7.48 13.90
C ALA A 221 21.40 -6.86 12.63
N ASP A 222 22.30 -7.60 12.00
CA ASP A 222 22.68 -7.30 10.63
C ASP A 222 21.54 -7.73 9.70
N VAL A 223 21.22 -6.88 8.74
CA VAL A 223 20.14 -7.08 7.77
C VAL A 223 20.66 -6.89 6.35
N VAL A 224 19.97 -7.46 5.38
CA VAL A 224 20.25 -7.28 3.97
C VAL A 224 19.14 -6.44 3.35
N LEU A 225 19.50 -5.37 2.66
CA LEU A 225 18.60 -4.53 1.91
C LEU A 225 18.77 -4.84 0.41
N ASP A 226 17.79 -5.50 -0.17
CA ASP A 226 17.70 -5.73 -1.62
C ASP A 226 16.86 -4.62 -2.26
N TRP A 227 17.52 -3.59 -2.78
CA TRP A 227 16.88 -2.42 -3.38
C TRP A 227 16.15 -2.73 -4.69
N GLU A 228 16.45 -3.87 -5.33
CA GLU A 228 15.66 -4.35 -6.49
C GLU A 228 14.21 -4.71 -6.08
N ARG A 229 13.96 -4.87 -4.77
CA ARG A 229 12.63 -5.11 -4.19
C ARG A 229 11.92 -3.86 -3.71
N LEU A 230 12.42 -2.66 -4.02
CA LEU A 230 11.65 -1.42 -3.82
C LEU A 230 10.36 -1.48 -4.63
N VAL A 231 9.23 -1.29 -3.95
CA VAL A 231 7.90 -1.35 -4.54
C VAL A 231 7.18 -0.02 -4.44
N LEU A 232 6.31 0.24 -5.39
CA LEU A 232 5.41 1.39 -5.36
C LEU A 232 4.37 1.25 -4.24
N PRO A 233 4.08 2.34 -3.50
CA PRO A 233 2.96 2.37 -2.57
C PRO A 233 1.62 2.30 -3.33
N PRO A 234 0.53 1.88 -2.67
CA PRO A 234 -0.79 1.83 -3.31
C PRO A 234 -1.27 3.17 -3.89
N CYS A 235 -0.85 4.30 -3.30
CA CYS A 235 -1.21 5.64 -3.81
C CYS A 235 -0.57 5.98 -5.17
N ALA A 236 0.46 5.24 -5.61
CA ALA A 236 0.98 5.35 -6.96
C ALA A 236 0.01 4.78 -8.04
N PHE A 237 -1.02 4.04 -7.63
CA PHE A 237 -2.01 3.44 -8.52
C PHE A 237 -3.38 4.08 -8.40
N SER A 238 -3.72 4.66 -7.25
CA SER A 238 -4.99 5.35 -7.00
C SER A 238 -4.84 6.36 -5.86
N TYR A 239 -5.25 7.60 -6.12
CA TYR A 239 -5.29 8.67 -5.11
C TYR A 239 -6.26 8.42 -3.95
N GLN A 240 -7.01 7.32 -3.99
CA GLN A 240 -7.91 6.92 -2.91
C GLN A 240 -7.17 6.28 -1.72
N PHE A 241 -5.85 6.09 -1.81
CA PHE A 241 -5.05 5.58 -0.70
C PHE A 241 -4.34 6.71 0.06
N ALA A 242 -4.47 6.70 1.37
CA ALA A 242 -3.67 7.50 2.29
C ALA A 242 -2.38 6.73 2.62
N CYS A 243 -1.31 6.98 1.87
CA CYS A 243 -0.03 6.33 2.11
C CYS A 243 0.84 7.15 3.07
N PRO A 244 1.73 6.51 3.83
CA PRO A 244 2.68 7.22 4.66
C PRO A 244 3.66 8.05 3.83
N VAL A 245 3.99 9.23 4.33
CA VAL A 245 4.99 10.13 3.73
C VAL A 245 6.37 9.75 4.28
N PRO A 246 7.42 9.69 3.44
CA PRO A 246 8.79 9.46 3.90
C PRO A 246 9.21 10.49 4.95
N PRO A 247 9.66 10.08 6.15
CA PRO A 247 10.24 11.00 7.11
C PRO A 247 11.55 11.60 6.57
N GLU A 248 12.02 12.69 7.18
CA GLU A 248 13.16 13.45 6.67
C GLU A 248 14.42 12.59 6.50
N GLU A 249 14.71 11.73 7.47
CA GLU A 249 15.85 10.83 7.46
C GLU A 249 15.76 9.71 6.40
N ASN A 250 14.58 9.45 5.87
CA ASN A 250 14.35 8.49 4.78
C ASN A 250 14.35 9.16 3.39
N ARG A 251 14.67 10.46 3.32
CA ARG A 251 14.87 11.19 2.07
C ARG A 251 16.35 11.16 1.72
N LEU A 252 16.70 10.22 0.86
CA LEU A 252 18.09 9.90 0.56
C LEU A 252 18.63 10.79 -0.54
N PRO A 253 19.87 11.33 -0.39
CA PRO A 253 20.50 12.18 -1.40
C PRO A 253 21.04 11.42 -2.62
N VAL A 254 20.95 10.09 -2.60
CA VAL A 254 21.43 9.19 -3.66
C VAL A 254 20.30 8.78 -4.59
N ALA A 255 20.62 8.43 -5.84
CA ALA A 255 19.66 7.93 -6.82
C ALA A 255 19.65 6.40 -6.79
N ILE A 256 18.58 5.80 -6.25
CA ILE A 256 18.43 4.34 -6.24
C ILE A 256 17.74 3.90 -7.53
N THR A 257 18.56 3.62 -8.55
CA THR A 257 18.07 3.16 -9.87
C THR A 257 17.82 1.65 -9.88
N ALA A 258 16.97 1.19 -8.94
CA ALA A 258 16.54 -0.19 -8.75
C ALA A 258 15.05 -0.22 -8.36
N GLY A 259 14.39 -1.36 -8.53
CA GLY A 259 13.00 -1.57 -8.14
C GLY A 259 11.97 -0.92 -9.07
N GLU A 260 10.76 -0.74 -8.55
CA GLU A 260 9.60 -0.20 -9.28
C GLU A 260 9.71 1.31 -9.48
N ARG A 261 9.16 1.83 -10.60
CA ARG A 261 9.19 3.25 -10.98
C ARG A 261 7.80 3.88 -11.03
N HIS A 262 6.98 3.44 -11.98
CA HIS A 262 5.62 3.96 -12.25
C HIS A 262 4.70 2.85 -12.74
N PRO A 263 3.38 2.90 -12.47
CA PRO A 263 2.41 2.14 -13.23
C PRO A 263 2.25 2.76 -14.61
N VAL A 264 2.36 1.96 -15.68
CA VAL A 264 2.33 2.45 -17.05
C VAL A 264 1.33 1.71 -17.92
N ASP A 265 0.88 2.37 -18.98
CA ASP A 265 0.06 1.79 -20.03
C ASP A 265 0.91 1.05 -21.09
N ALA A 266 0.27 0.60 -22.18
CA ALA A 266 0.93 -0.15 -23.25
C ALA A 266 1.97 0.69 -24.02
N ASP A 267 1.79 1.99 -24.07
CA ASP A 267 2.70 2.94 -24.74
C ASP A 267 3.83 3.42 -23.81
N GLY A 268 3.79 3.01 -22.54
CA GLY A 268 4.75 3.39 -21.51
C GLY A 268 4.45 4.74 -20.83
N ALA A 269 3.27 5.30 -21.09
CA ALA A 269 2.84 6.52 -20.41
C ALA A 269 2.40 6.20 -18.96
N VAL A 270 2.75 7.07 -18.02
CA VAL A 270 2.36 6.95 -16.62
C VAL A 270 0.84 7.08 -16.47
N LEU A 271 0.24 6.24 -15.62
CA LEU A 271 -1.23 6.16 -15.49
C LEU A 271 -1.86 7.32 -14.71
N HIS A 272 -1.11 8.10 -13.96
CA HIS A 272 -1.58 9.23 -13.16
C HIS A 272 -1.21 10.54 -13.81
#